data_b5c7b6bff00748b699f697ed91aeb165
#
_entry.id   b5c7b6bff00748b699f697ed91aeb165
#
_cell.length_a   1.000
_cell.length_b   1.000
_cell.length_c   1.000
_cell.angle_alpha   90.00
_cell.angle_beta   90.00
_cell.angle_gamma   90.00
#
_symmetry.space_group_name_H-M   'P 1'
#
loop_
_entity.id
_entity.type
_entity.pdbx_description
1 polymer ?
#
loop_
_entity_poly.entity_id
_entity_poly.type
_entity_poly.pdbx_seq_one_letter_code
_entity_poly.pdbx_strand_id
1 'polypeptide(L)'
;MTTLAASLVAIVELPYAYDALEPYVSAETLHFHHDKHYAGYVAKLAELTEGTRYADMSLEEIVRSSDGAIFNNAAQALNHVIYFQQPAPKAKHRPSGRLLRAIDERFGSLDELKKRMTNMATTLFGSGWVWLAADHDGELYILSKPNAGTPLTDGLIPLLCLDVWE
;
A
#
# COMPACT_ATOMS: atom_id res chain seq x y z
N MET A 1 -3.42 -10.45 14.33
CA MET A 1 -2.65 -10.56 13.08
C MET A 1 -3.57 -11.19 12.06
N THR A 2 -4.18 -10.39 11.19
CA THR A 2 -4.96 -10.93 10.07
C THR A 2 -3.95 -11.33 9.00
N THR A 3 -3.74 -12.62 8.86
CA THR A 3 -3.02 -13.18 7.72
C THR A 3 -3.79 -12.75 6.48
N LEU A 4 -3.20 -11.91 5.64
CA LEU A 4 -3.68 -11.71 4.28
C LEU A 4 -3.58 -13.07 3.60
N ALA A 5 -4.71 -13.80 3.62
CA ALA A 5 -4.79 -15.13 3.03
C ALA A 5 -4.34 -15.04 1.59
N ALA A 6 -3.52 -16.00 1.19
CA ALA A 6 -3.00 -16.18 -0.14
C ALA A 6 -4.08 -15.91 -1.19
N SER A 7 -4.08 -14.74 -1.76
CA SER A 7 -4.90 -14.42 -2.90
C SER A 7 -4.09 -14.87 -4.12
N LEU A 8 -4.53 -15.93 -4.75
CA LEU A 8 -4.35 -16.08 -6.19
C LEU A 8 -4.63 -14.70 -6.79
N VAL A 9 -3.85 -14.26 -7.74
CA VAL A 9 -3.93 -12.93 -8.35
C VAL A 9 -5.37 -12.59 -8.75
N ALA A 10 -6.11 -11.92 -7.85
CA ALA A 10 -7.52 -11.57 -8.01
C ALA A 10 -7.76 -10.15 -7.51
N ILE A 11 -8.73 -9.47 -8.13
CA ILE A 11 -9.15 -8.15 -7.68
C ILE A 11 -9.80 -8.30 -6.29
N VAL A 12 -9.31 -7.50 -5.34
CA VAL A 12 -9.88 -7.41 -3.99
C VAL A 12 -10.92 -6.30 -3.99
N GLU A 13 -12.14 -6.60 -3.55
CA GLU A 13 -13.23 -5.63 -3.44
C GLU A 13 -12.90 -4.53 -2.43
N LEU A 14 -13.41 -3.32 -2.68
CA LEU A 14 -13.32 -2.23 -1.71
C LEU A 14 -14.10 -2.58 -0.44
N PRO A 15 -13.57 -2.31 0.76
CA PRO A 15 -14.29 -2.55 2.02
C PRO A 15 -15.37 -1.50 2.33
N TYR A 16 -15.68 -0.62 1.38
CA TYR A 16 -16.67 0.46 1.47
C TYR A 16 -17.27 0.76 0.09
N ALA A 17 -18.43 1.42 0.06
CA ALA A 17 -19.07 1.86 -1.19
C ALA A 17 -18.21 2.94 -1.90
N TYR A 18 -18.30 3.04 -3.21
CA TYR A 18 -17.49 3.99 -4.00
C TYR A 18 -17.72 5.46 -3.60
N ASP A 19 -18.91 5.83 -3.16
CA ASP A 19 -19.26 7.18 -2.71
C ASP A 19 -18.97 7.44 -1.21
N ALA A 20 -18.54 6.42 -0.48
CA ALA A 20 -18.42 6.48 0.98
C ALA A 20 -17.31 7.41 1.50
N LEU A 21 -16.37 7.81 0.65
CA LEU A 21 -15.26 8.71 0.99
C LEU A 21 -15.52 10.16 0.57
N GLU A 22 -16.65 10.46 -0.05
CA GLU A 22 -16.99 11.83 -0.41
C GLU A 22 -17.18 12.72 0.83
N PRO A 23 -16.85 14.01 0.73
CA PRO A 23 -16.39 14.76 -0.45
C PRO A 23 -14.85 14.72 -0.66
N TYR A 24 -14.09 13.92 0.08
CA TYR A 24 -12.63 13.92 0.04
C TYR A 24 -12.07 13.17 -1.17
N VAL A 25 -12.67 12.03 -1.52
CA VAL A 25 -12.37 11.23 -2.70
C VAL A 25 -13.69 10.92 -3.40
N SER A 26 -13.83 11.32 -4.66
CA SER A 26 -15.07 11.08 -5.39
C SER A 26 -15.24 9.62 -5.80
N ALA A 27 -16.49 9.19 -5.98
CA ALA A 27 -16.80 7.86 -6.52
C ALA A 27 -16.13 7.66 -7.89
N GLU A 28 -16.11 8.68 -8.74
CA GLU A 28 -15.45 8.64 -10.05
C GLU A 28 -13.95 8.35 -9.92
N THR A 29 -13.26 9.04 -9.00
CA THR A 29 -11.83 8.80 -8.72
C THR A 29 -11.60 7.36 -8.29
N LEU A 30 -12.44 6.81 -7.39
CA LEU A 30 -12.30 5.42 -6.95
C LEU A 30 -12.56 4.43 -8.08
N HIS A 31 -13.53 4.68 -8.97
CA HIS A 31 -13.75 3.85 -10.16
C HIS A 31 -12.52 3.83 -11.09
N PHE A 32 -11.88 4.99 -11.32
CA PHE A 32 -10.64 5.00 -12.10
C PHE A 32 -9.50 4.29 -11.37
N HIS A 33 -9.31 4.59 -10.09
CA HIS A 33 -8.18 4.07 -9.32
C HIS A 33 -8.29 2.55 -9.08
N HIS A 34 -9.48 2.07 -8.71
CA HIS A 34 -9.71 0.63 -8.43
C HIS A 34 -9.98 -0.16 -9.71
N ASP A 35 -11.00 0.25 -10.52
CA ASP A 35 -11.51 -0.60 -11.61
C ASP A 35 -10.66 -0.50 -12.89
N LYS A 36 -9.77 0.50 -13.00
CA LYS A 36 -8.87 0.67 -14.15
C LYS A 36 -7.41 0.47 -13.77
N HIS A 37 -6.86 1.28 -12.86
CA HIS A 37 -5.43 1.23 -12.52
C HIS A 37 -5.10 -0.07 -11.78
N TYR A 38 -5.71 -0.31 -10.63
CA TYR A 38 -5.46 -1.54 -9.85
C TYR A 38 -5.84 -2.80 -10.62
N ALA A 39 -7.03 -2.84 -11.23
CA ALA A 39 -7.46 -3.98 -12.03
C ALA A 39 -6.52 -4.25 -13.22
N GLY A 40 -5.95 -3.21 -13.83
CA GLY A 40 -4.95 -3.33 -14.89
C GLY A 40 -3.68 -4.04 -14.44
N TYR A 41 -3.16 -3.71 -13.25
CA TYR A 41 -2.00 -4.40 -12.67
C TYR A 41 -2.28 -5.86 -12.36
N VAL A 42 -3.46 -6.16 -11.80
CA VAL A 42 -3.89 -7.54 -11.52
C VAL A 42 -4.00 -8.35 -12.79
N ALA A 43 -4.66 -7.83 -13.83
CA ALA A 43 -4.81 -8.51 -15.11
C ALA A 43 -3.45 -8.77 -15.79
N LYS A 44 -2.56 -7.75 -15.79
CA LYS A 44 -1.22 -7.90 -16.37
C LYS A 44 -0.36 -8.88 -15.60
N LEU A 45 -0.47 -8.90 -14.28
CA LEU A 45 0.24 -9.88 -13.46
C LEU A 45 -0.23 -11.30 -13.77
N ALA A 46 -1.54 -11.53 -13.88
CA ALA A 46 -2.09 -12.85 -14.23
C ALA A 46 -1.54 -13.35 -15.57
N GLU A 47 -1.51 -12.48 -16.59
CA GLU A 47 -0.91 -12.79 -17.90
C GLU A 47 0.58 -13.17 -17.79
N LEU A 48 1.36 -12.37 -17.04
CA LEU A 48 2.81 -12.57 -16.89
C LEU A 48 3.19 -13.79 -16.06
N THR A 49 2.30 -14.25 -15.18
CA THR A 49 2.59 -15.39 -14.29
C THR A 49 2.03 -16.70 -14.79
N GLU A 50 1.17 -16.69 -15.82
CA GLU A 50 0.59 -17.90 -16.40
C GLU A 50 1.68 -18.90 -16.85
N GLY A 51 1.57 -20.13 -16.38
CA GLY A 51 2.53 -21.20 -16.70
C GLY A 51 3.93 -21.04 -16.13
N THR A 52 4.15 -20.06 -15.26
CA THR A 52 5.42 -19.84 -14.56
C THR A 52 5.37 -20.38 -13.12
N ARG A 53 6.52 -20.38 -12.44
CA ARG A 53 6.59 -20.71 -11.01
C ARG A 53 5.79 -19.78 -10.10
N TYR A 54 5.36 -18.62 -10.60
CA TYR A 54 4.64 -17.61 -9.83
C TYR A 54 3.12 -17.80 -9.87
N ALA A 55 2.59 -18.71 -10.72
CA ALA A 55 1.15 -18.86 -10.93
C ALA A 55 0.35 -19.16 -9.66
N ASP A 56 0.95 -19.93 -8.74
CA ASP A 56 0.31 -20.36 -7.49
C ASP A 56 0.87 -19.64 -6.25
N MET A 57 1.65 -18.56 -6.43
CA MET A 57 2.22 -17.79 -5.34
C MET A 57 1.30 -16.65 -4.90
N SER A 58 1.36 -16.30 -3.63
CA SER A 58 0.74 -15.08 -3.10
C SER A 58 1.42 -13.83 -3.65
N LEU A 59 0.72 -12.67 -3.64
CA LEU A 59 1.31 -11.39 -4.06
C LEU A 59 2.60 -11.07 -3.29
N GLU A 60 2.64 -11.34 -1.98
CA GLU A 60 3.84 -11.10 -1.17
C GLU A 60 5.01 -11.98 -1.59
N GLU A 61 4.77 -13.26 -1.86
CA GLU A 61 5.81 -14.19 -2.33
C GLU A 61 6.36 -13.78 -3.70
N ILE A 62 5.48 -13.36 -4.62
CA ILE A 62 5.87 -12.85 -5.92
C ILE A 62 6.74 -11.60 -5.76
N VAL A 63 6.29 -10.61 -4.97
CA VAL A 63 7.03 -9.37 -4.70
C VAL A 63 8.42 -9.64 -4.13
N ARG A 64 8.55 -10.61 -3.22
CA ARG A 64 9.83 -10.93 -2.58
C ARG A 64 10.79 -11.74 -3.47
N SER A 65 10.31 -12.40 -4.54
CA SER A 65 11.08 -13.37 -5.31
C SER A 65 11.15 -13.11 -6.80
N SER A 66 10.53 -12.04 -7.29
CA SER A 66 10.53 -11.65 -8.70
C SER A 66 11.26 -10.34 -8.95
N ASP A 67 11.49 -10.04 -10.22
CA ASP A 67 12.04 -8.79 -10.71
C ASP A 67 11.30 -8.31 -11.97
N GLY A 68 11.74 -7.18 -12.54
CA GLY A 68 11.24 -6.66 -13.82
C GLY A 68 9.73 -6.46 -13.85
N ALA A 69 9.10 -6.91 -14.94
CA ALA A 69 7.66 -6.69 -15.17
C ALA A 69 6.77 -7.44 -14.17
N ILE A 70 7.16 -8.66 -13.76
CA ILE A 70 6.41 -9.44 -12.76
C ILE A 70 6.43 -8.71 -11.42
N PHE A 71 7.59 -8.31 -10.95
CA PHE A 71 7.72 -7.51 -9.72
C PHE A 71 6.89 -6.23 -9.78
N ASN A 72 7.02 -5.45 -10.86
CA ASN A 72 6.32 -4.16 -10.97
C ASN A 72 4.80 -4.32 -10.86
N ASN A 73 4.22 -5.30 -11.55
CA ASN A 73 2.77 -5.51 -11.50
C ASN A 73 2.32 -6.13 -10.17
N ALA A 74 3.09 -7.07 -9.61
CA ALA A 74 2.78 -7.66 -8.32
C ALA A 74 2.87 -6.64 -7.17
N ALA A 75 3.93 -5.83 -7.16
CA ALA A 75 4.12 -4.80 -6.15
C ALA A 75 3.06 -3.70 -6.26
N GLN A 76 2.71 -3.25 -7.47
CA GLN A 76 1.60 -2.31 -7.65
C GLN A 76 0.27 -2.92 -7.19
N ALA A 77 -0.05 -4.15 -7.56
CA ALA A 77 -1.26 -4.80 -7.09
C ALA A 77 -1.31 -4.86 -5.55
N LEU A 78 -0.22 -5.25 -4.90
CA LEU A 78 -0.15 -5.33 -3.44
C LEU A 78 -0.21 -3.96 -2.76
N ASN A 79 0.49 -2.95 -3.30
CA ASN A 79 0.47 -1.59 -2.78
C ASN A 79 -0.95 -1.01 -2.82
N HIS A 80 -1.70 -1.26 -3.90
CA HIS A 80 -3.09 -0.83 -4.02
C HIS A 80 -4.02 -1.57 -3.05
N VAL A 81 -3.83 -2.87 -2.83
CA VAL A 81 -4.60 -3.61 -1.79
C VAL A 81 -4.39 -2.96 -0.42
N ILE A 82 -3.15 -2.65 -0.04
CA ILE A 82 -2.84 -1.98 1.22
C ILE A 82 -3.47 -0.58 1.25
N TYR A 83 -3.35 0.19 0.17
CA TYR A 83 -3.91 1.54 0.05
C TYR A 83 -5.43 1.55 0.24
N PHE A 84 -6.17 0.69 -0.49
CA PHE A 84 -7.64 0.66 -0.42
C PHE A 84 -8.20 0.16 0.92
N GLN A 85 -7.41 -0.56 1.71
CA GLN A 85 -7.82 -1.01 3.04
C GLN A 85 -7.64 0.06 4.14
N GLN A 86 -6.97 1.17 3.85
CA GLN A 86 -6.68 2.23 4.85
C GLN A 86 -7.84 3.21 5.05
N PRO A 87 -8.49 3.75 3.99
CA PRO A 87 -9.58 4.67 4.16
C PRO A 87 -10.79 4.01 4.80
N ALA A 88 -11.52 4.76 5.60
CA ALA A 88 -12.78 4.31 6.17
C ALA A 88 -13.74 5.48 6.32
N PRO A 89 -15.05 5.33 5.98
CA PRO A 89 -16.05 6.41 6.04
C PRO A 89 -16.20 7.02 7.42
N LYS A 90 -15.88 6.25 8.46
CA LYS A 90 -15.95 6.66 9.88
C LYS A 90 -14.64 6.34 10.59
N ALA A 91 -13.53 6.75 9.97
CA ALA A 91 -12.21 6.51 10.53
C ALA A 91 -12.05 7.15 11.92
N LYS A 92 -11.31 6.47 12.78
CA LYS A 92 -10.83 7.09 14.02
C LYS A 92 -9.81 8.16 13.66
N HIS A 93 -9.97 9.36 14.19
CA HIS A 93 -9.07 10.47 13.89
C HIS A 93 -7.67 10.32 14.48
N ARG A 94 -7.47 9.34 15.36
CA ARG A 94 -6.21 9.16 16.06
C ARG A 94 -5.95 7.66 16.32
N PRO A 95 -4.71 7.19 16.12
CA PRO A 95 -4.30 5.88 16.57
C PRO A 95 -4.35 5.80 18.10
N SER A 96 -4.33 4.60 18.63
CA SER A 96 -4.37 4.34 20.08
C SER A 96 -3.42 3.21 20.45
N GLY A 97 -3.22 3.02 21.75
CA GLY A 97 -2.48 1.90 22.29
C GLY A 97 -1.00 1.88 21.87
N ARG A 98 -0.53 0.72 21.42
CA ARG A 98 0.88 0.49 21.07
C ARG A 98 1.35 1.39 19.92
N LEU A 99 0.53 1.53 18.87
CA LEU A 99 0.89 2.33 17.70
C LEU A 99 1.08 3.82 18.06
N LEU A 100 0.18 4.39 18.88
CA LEU A 100 0.33 5.79 19.31
C LEU A 100 1.62 6.00 20.09
N ARG A 101 1.94 5.10 21.03
CA ARG A 101 3.20 5.17 21.80
C ARG A 101 4.43 5.11 20.90
N ALA A 102 4.47 4.17 19.96
CA ALA A 102 5.57 4.06 19.01
C ALA A 102 5.73 5.32 18.14
N ILE A 103 4.62 5.94 17.74
CA ILE A 103 4.63 7.21 17.01
C ILE A 103 5.21 8.34 17.88
N ASP A 104 4.75 8.46 19.11
CA ASP A 104 5.19 9.51 20.03
C ASP A 104 6.69 9.33 20.38
N GLU A 105 7.13 8.10 20.60
CA GLU A 105 8.55 7.77 20.88
C GLU A 105 9.46 8.05 19.67
N ARG A 106 9.03 7.67 18.45
CA ARG A 106 9.87 7.77 17.25
C ARG A 106 9.84 9.16 16.62
N PHE A 107 8.69 9.81 16.60
CA PHE A 107 8.46 11.07 15.87
C PHE A 107 8.13 12.27 16.77
N GLY A 108 7.87 12.04 18.07
CA GLY A 108 7.49 13.05 19.04
C GLY A 108 5.98 13.30 19.07
N SER A 109 5.26 13.17 17.98
CA SER A 109 3.81 13.29 17.91
C SER A 109 3.23 12.76 16.61
N LEU A 110 1.91 12.51 16.59
CA LEU A 110 1.17 12.19 15.37
C LEU A 110 1.25 13.32 14.32
N ASP A 111 1.23 14.57 14.75
CA ASP A 111 1.28 15.70 13.82
C ASP A 111 2.66 15.82 13.17
N GLU A 112 3.73 15.51 13.89
CA GLU A 112 5.07 15.47 13.32
C GLU A 112 5.23 14.29 12.35
N LEU A 113 4.66 13.13 12.65
CA LEU A 113 4.59 12.01 11.70
C LEU A 113 3.89 12.44 10.40
N LYS A 114 2.69 13.03 10.49
CA LYS A 114 1.95 13.52 9.31
C LYS A 114 2.76 14.51 8.50
N LYS A 115 3.38 15.50 9.16
CA LYS A 115 4.23 16.50 8.52
C LYS A 115 5.39 15.87 7.77
N ARG A 116 6.08 14.90 8.37
CA ARG A 116 7.20 14.21 7.73
C ARG A 116 6.75 13.39 6.52
N MET A 117 5.65 12.65 6.66
CA MET A 117 5.09 11.88 5.53
C MET A 117 4.64 12.80 4.39
N THR A 118 3.93 13.89 4.70
CA THR A 118 3.51 14.89 3.70
C THR A 118 4.71 15.51 2.98
N ASN A 119 5.73 15.94 3.74
CA ASN A 119 6.93 16.49 3.14
C ASN A 119 7.62 15.48 2.22
N MET A 120 7.74 14.23 2.63
CA MET A 120 8.34 13.19 1.81
C MET A 120 7.52 12.90 0.54
N ALA A 121 6.18 12.92 0.64
CA ALA A 121 5.30 12.73 -0.50
C ALA A 121 5.39 13.88 -1.51
N THR A 122 5.40 15.13 -1.04
CA THR A 122 5.47 16.31 -1.92
C THR A 122 6.85 16.55 -2.54
N THR A 123 7.90 15.95 -1.99
CA THR A 123 9.28 16.09 -2.50
C THR A 123 9.75 14.85 -3.26
N LEU A 124 8.97 13.79 -3.34
CA LEU A 124 9.32 12.62 -4.14
C LEU A 124 9.35 13.00 -5.62
N PHE A 125 10.52 12.82 -6.25
CA PHE A 125 10.69 13.08 -7.68
C PHE A 125 10.13 11.93 -8.51
N GLY A 126 9.15 12.21 -9.36
CA GLY A 126 8.44 11.21 -10.16
C GLY A 126 7.36 10.46 -9.36
N SER A 127 6.89 9.36 -9.92
CA SER A 127 5.85 8.52 -9.33
C SER A 127 6.40 7.58 -8.26
N GLY A 128 5.60 7.27 -7.27
CA GLY A 128 5.97 6.32 -6.23
C GLY A 128 5.02 6.27 -5.06
N TRP A 129 5.54 5.84 -3.93
CA TRP A 129 4.78 5.61 -2.70
C TRP A 129 5.56 6.13 -1.50
N VAL A 130 4.86 6.73 -0.54
CA VAL A 130 5.44 7.03 0.78
C VAL A 130 4.81 6.10 1.81
N TRP A 131 5.65 5.52 2.63
CA TRP A 131 5.28 4.47 3.57
C TRP A 131 5.58 4.84 5.00
N LEU A 132 4.68 4.49 5.91
CA LEU A 132 5.01 4.18 7.30
C LEU A 132 5.15 2.67 7.39
N ALA A 133 6.29 2.20 7.84
CA ALA A 133 6.58 0.78 8.01
C ALA A 133 7.18 0.50 9.38
N ALA A 134 7.16 -0.75 9.81
CA ALA A 134 7.83 -1.20 11.03
C ALA A 134 8.80 -2.33 10.72
N ASP A 135 9.84 -2.47 11.53
CA ASP A 135 10.61 -3.70 11.57
C ASP A 135 9.96 -4.74 12.52
N HIS A 136 10.62 -5.88 12.70
CA HIS A 136 10.13 -6.97 13.54
C HIS A 136 10.16 -6.65 15.04
N ASP A 137 10.97 -5.66 15.46
CA ASP A 137 11.04 -5.17 16.83
C ASP A 137 9.98 -4.10 17.11
N GLY A 138 9.35 -3.57 16.06
CA GLY A 138 8.27 -2.59 16.11
C GLY A 138 8.76 -1.15 16.00
N GLU A 139 10.03 -0.93 15.65
CA GLU A 139 10.55 0.38 15.32
C GLU A 139 9.92 0.91 14.03
N LEU A 140 9.56 2.20 14.02
CA LEU A 140 8.85 2.83 12.92
C LEU A 140 9.80 3.59 11.97
N TYR A 141 9.52 3.47 10.68
CA TYR A 141 10.27 4.11 9.59
C TYR A 141 9.32 4.82 8.63
N ILE A 142 9.72 5.99 8.13
CA ILE A 142 9.07 6.64 7.00
C ILE A 142 9.99 6.46 5.80
N LEU A 143 9.46 5.93 4.69
CA LEU A 143 10.22 5.60 3.50
C LEU A 143 9.53 6.16 2.26
N SER A 144 10.29 6.73 1.33
CA SER A 144 9.82 6.96 -0.04
C SER A 144 10.37 5.88 -0.96
N LYS A 145 9.53 5.33 -1.79
CA LYS A 145 9.88 4.29 -2.75
C LYS A 145 9.43 4.70 -4.15
N PRO A 146 10.34 4.86 -5.10
CA PRO A 146 9.98 5.21 -6.47
C PRO A 146 9.25 4.05 -7.17
N ASN A 147 8.44 4.38 -8.15
CA ASN A 147 7.70 3.42 -8.98
C ASN A 147 6.86 2.44 -8.14
N ALA A 148 7.01 1.14 -8.36
CA ALA A 148 6.30 0.08 -7.64
C ALA A 148 6.93 -0.29 -6.28
N GLY A 149 7.93 0.45 -5.82
CA GLY A 149 8.70 0.08 -4.63
C GLY A 149 7.85 -0.06 -3.36
N THR A 150 8.21 -1.03 -2.54
CA THR A 150 7.49 -1.39 -1.31
C THR A 150 8.47 -1.71 -0.17
N PRO A 151 8.13 -1.46 1.10
CA PRO A 151 8.96 -1.82 2.26
C PRO A 151 9.23 -3.32 2.39
N LEU A 152 8.37 -4.16 1.79
CA LEU A 152 8.52 -5.62 1.85
C LEU A 152 9.86 -6.12 1.28
N THR A 153 10.41 -5.41 0.30
CA THR A 153 11.73 -5.72 -0.27
C THR A 153 12.88 -5.41 0.66
N ASP A 154 12.66 -4.55 1.65
CA ASP A 154 13.64 -4.20 2.69
C ASP A 154 13.48 -5.05 3.96
N GLY A 155 12.57 -6.04 3.95
CA GLY A 155 12.26 -6.86 5.13
C GLY A 155 11.39 -6.15 6.16
N LEU A 156 10.77 -5.00 5.82
CA LEU A 156 9.92 -4.24 6.70
C LEU A 156 8.43 -4.60 6.51
N ILE A 157 7.63 -4.32 7.51
CA ILE A 157 6.19 -4.53 7.55
C ILE A 157 5.50 -3.22 7.18
N PRO A 158 4.78 -3.12 6.03
CA PRO A 158 4.04 -1.93 5.68
C PRO A 158 2.85 -1.73 6.62
N LEU A 159 2.64 -0.51 7.11
CA LEU A 159 1.56 -0.13 8.02
C LEU A 159 0.58 0.86 7.40
N LEU A 160 1.08 1.82 6.64
CA LEU A 160 0.31 2.87 5.99
C LEU A 160 1.07 3.32 4.74
N CYS A 161 0.35 3.67 3.67
CA CYS A 161 0.96 4.27 2.48
C CYS A 161 0.19 5.49 1.97
N LEU A 162 0.92 6.34 1.27
CA LEU A 162 0.39 7.41 0.43
C LEU A 162 0.77 7.09 -1.01
N ASP A 163 -0.20 7.10 -1.89
CA ASP A 163 0.01 7.00 -3.32
C ASP A 163 0.47 8.38 -3.85
N VAL A 164 1.57 8.40 -4.58
CA VAL A 164 2.17 9.60 -5.17
C VAL A 164 2.30 9.43 -6.68
N TRP A 165 1.31 8.77 -7.28
CA TRP A 165 1.22 8.53 -8.72
C TRP A 165 0.32 9.54 -9.45
N GLU A 166 -0.18 10.58 -8.85
CA GLU A 166 -1.11 11.62 -9.30
C GLU A 166 -2.51 11.48 -8.75
#